data_ae328e6abe1aae861cdf67aa9c744b2c
#
_entry.id   ae328e6abe1aae861cdf67aa9c744b2c
#
_cell.length_a   1.000
_cell.length_b   1.000
_cell.length_c   1.000
_cell.angle_alpha   90.00
_cell.angle_beta   90.00
_cell.angle_gamma   90.00
#
_symmetry.space_group_name_H-M   'P 1'
#
loop_
_entity.id
_entity.type
_entity.pdbx_description
1 polymer ?
#
loop_
_entity_poly.entity_id
_entity_poly.type
_entity_poly.pdbx_seq_one_letter_code
_entity_poly.pdbx_strand_id
1 'polypeptide(L)'
;MAQRVVRFLSGWGAFLVAAVWLAWLGLVHFWPAAFWLDVRRVVVFDAPAGAEVLMEVDRVIHRDFIGDWSAIVRRWQDGACVVECVGRGKSNYSPGSALPDPVTLRWWTDGACRTLEPGRYFISTIWTIRGNVTLPDKVVQSASNVFTVE
;
A
#
# COMPACT_ATOMS: atom_id res chain seq x y z
N MET A 1 5.61 35.99 47.59
CA MET A 1 6.59 35.25 46.72
C MET A 1 6.04 33.93 46.17
N ALA A 2 5.34 33.13 46.94
CA ALA A 2 4.84 31.80 46.51
C ALA A 2 3.89 31.83 45.27
N GLN A 3 2.99 32.80 45.11
CA GLN A 3 2.07 32.84 43.97
C GLN A 3 2.75 33.07 42.61
N ARG A 4 3.92 33.71 42.56
CA ARG A 4 4.66 33.89 41.27
C ARG A 4 5.37 32.64 40.85
N VAL A 5 5.86 31.84 41.81
CA VAL A 5 6.53 30.55 41.51
C VAL A 5 5.55 29.51 40.95
N VAL A 6 4.33 29.46 41.53
CA VAL A 6 3.28 28.52 41.04
C VAL A 6 2.84 28.85 39.62
N ARG A 7 2.69 30.15 39.28
CA ARG A 7 2.35 30.57 37.89
C ARG A 7 3.46 30.28 36.90
N PHE A 8 4.73 30.35 37.29
CA PHE A 8 5.88 30.04 36.45
C PHE A 8 5.94 28.54 36.16
N LEU A 9 5.76 27.71 37.19
CA LEU A 9 5.74 26.25 37.07
C LEU A 9 4.53 25.74 36.23
N SER A 10 3.36 26.40 36.33
CA SER A 10 2.22 26.05 35.51
C SER A 10 2.43 26.38 34.02
N GLY A 11 3.11 27.48 33.69
CA GLY A 11 3.47 27.84 32.32
C GLY A 11 4.45 26.85 31.68
N TRP A 12 5.46 26.42 32.42
CA TRP A 12 6.43 25.43 31.95
C TRP A 12 5.80 24.03 31.77
N GLY A 13 4.91 23.65 32.69
CA GLY A 13 4.16 22.39 32.55
C GLY A 13 3.28 22.36 31.30
N ALA A 14 2.56 23.43 31.03
CA ALA A 14 1.75 23.52 29.80
C ALA A 14 2.62 23.50 28.54
N PHE A 15 3.76 24.19 28.55
CA PHE A 15 4.71 24.16 27.43
C PHE A 15 5.28 22.76 27.17
N LEU A 16 5.67 22.03 28.21
CA LEU A 16 6.17 20.67 28.10
C LEU A 16 5.11 19.71 27.52
N VAL A 17 3.88 19.81 28.00
CA VAL A 17 2.77 19.00 27.49
C VAL A 17 2.52 19.31 26.00
N ALA A 18 2.50 20.59 25.63
CA ALA A 18 2.34 20.99 24.24
C ALA A 18 3.51 20.51 23.36
N ALA A 19 4.74 20.61 23.84
CA ALA A 19 5.93 20.14 23.12
C ALA A 19 5.92 18.62 22.90
N VAL A 20 5.55 17.84 23.92
CA VAL A 20 5.40 16.38 23.82
C VAL A 20 4.29 16.02 22.84
N TRP A 21 3.16 16.74 22.87
CA TRP A 21 2.06 16.53 21.93
C TRP A 21 2.46 16.82 20.48
N LEU A 22 3.16 17.94 20.25
CA LEU A 22 3.65 18.31 18.92
C LEU A 22 4.71 17.30 18.42
N ALA A 23 5.61 16.85 19.29
CA ALA A 23 6.58 15.83 18.96
C ALA A 23 5.90 14.50 18.61
N TRP A 24 4.87 14.11 19.37
CA TRP A 24 4.06 12.92 19.08
C TRP A 24 3.33 13.04 17.75
N LEU A 25 2.65 14.16 17.49
CA LEU A 25 1.97 14.41 16.22
C LEU A 25 2.95 14.36 15.04
N GLY A 26 4.13 14.97 15.20
CA GLY A 26 5.19 14.92 14.20
C GLY A 26 5.66 13.49 13.92
N LEU A 27 5.97 12.72 14.97
CA LEU A 27 6.42 11.32 14.88
C LEU A 27 5.38 10.46 14.14
N VAL A 28 4.12 10.58 14.51
CA VAL A 28 3.00 9.84 13.92
C VAL A 28 2.76 10.24 12.46
N HIS A 29 2.90 11.53 12.14
CA HIS A 29 2.72 12.02 10.79
C HIS A 29 3.81 11.51 9.83
N PHE A 30 5.06 11.43 10.30
CA PHE A 30 6.21 10.99 9.52
C PHE A 30 6.46 9.47 9.55
N TRP A 31 5.65 8.70 10.26
CA TRP A 31 5.84 7.25 10.31
C TRP A 31 5.67 6.64 8.90
N PRO A 32 6.66 5.86 8.44
CA PRO A 32 6.63 5.29 7.09
C PRO A 32 5.51 4.26 6.94
N ALA A 33 4.92 4.18 5.75
CA ALA A 33 3.86 3.20 5.44
C ALA A 33 4.32 1.74 5.61
N ALA A 34 5.62 1.47 5.43
CA ALA A 34 6.25 0.17 5.66
C ALA A 34 6.06 -0.38 7.10
N PHE A 35 5.69 0.48 8.05
CA PHE A 35 5.35 0.06 9.41
C PHE A 35 4.06 -0.77 9.50
N TRP A 36 3.18 -0.67 8.52
CA TRP A 36 1.95 -1.46 8.39
C TRP A 36 2.08 -2.53 7.31
N LEU A 37 2.57 -2.15 6.13
CA LEU A 37 2.68 -3.02 4.97
C LEU A 37 4.03 -2.80 4.29
N ASP A 38 4.84 -3.84 4.24
CA ASP A 38 6.08 -3.90 3.49
C ASP A 38 5.89 -4.85 2.29
N VAL A 39 5.95 -4.31 1.08
CA VAL A 39 5.87 -5.09 -0.17
C VAL A 39 7.26 -5.15 -0.77
N ARG A 40 7.89 -6.30 -0.66
CA ARG A 40 9.28 -6.51 -1.04
C ARG A 40 9.43 -6.84 -2.51
N ARG A 41 8.52 -7.68 -3.02
CA ARG A 41 8.64 -8.20 -4.37
C ARG A 41 7.27 -8.57 -4.94
N VAL A 42 7.06 -8.21 -6.21
CA VAL A 42 5.93 -8.67 -7.01
C VAL A 42 6.50 -9.17 -8.32
N VAL A 43 6.39 -10.46 -8.58
CA VAL A 43 6.84 -11.11 -9.81
C VAL A 43 5.65 -11.68 -10.54
N VAL A 44 5.55 -11.40 -11.81
CA VAL A 44 4.53 -11.95 -12.70
C VAL A 44 5.25 -12.82 -13.72
N PHE A 45 4.73 -14.02 -13.93
CA PHE A 45 5.30 -14.96 -14.89
C PHE A 45 4.70 -14.74 -16.27
N ASP A 46 5.50 -15.02 -17.30
CA ASP A 46 5.01 -15.07 -18.67
C ASP A 46 3.96 -16.16 -18.83
N ALA A 47 2.98 -15.94 -19.70
CA ALA A 47 1.87 -16.87 -19.88
C ALA A 47 1.44 -16.96 -21.35
N PRO A 48 0.94 -18.11 -21.82
CA PRO A 48 0.29 -18.23 -23.10
C PRO A 48 -0.99 -17.39 -23.17
N ALA A 49 -1.34 -16.90 -24.34
CA ALA A 49 -2.59 -16.18 -24.54
C ALA A 49 -3.80 -17.01 -24.11
N GLY A 50 -4.67 -16.42 -23.36
CA GLY A 50 -5.87 -17.07 -22.80
C GLY A 50 -5.61 -17.94 -21.56
N ALA A 51 -4.37 -18.16 -21.16
CA ALA A 51 -4.06 -18.82 -19.91
C ALA A 51 -4.14 -17.86 -18.70
N GLU A 52 -4.26 -18.43 -17.54
CA GLU A 52 -4.23 -17.67 -16.30
C GLU A 52 -2.81 -17.20 -15.97
N VAL A 53 -2.63 -15.91 -15.76
CA VAL A 53 -1.33 -15.30 -15.44
C VAL A 53 -1.04 -15.50 -13.95
N LEU A 54 0.06 -16.19 -13.65
CA LEU A 54 0.50 -16.49 -12.28
C LEU A 54 1.42 -15.40 -11.76
N MET A 55 1.39 -15.21 -10.43
CA MET A 55 2.17 -14.21 -9.74
C MET A 55 2.78 -14.77 -8.45
N GLU A 56 3.91 -14.21 -8.07
CA GLU A 56 4.53 -14.41 -6.77
C GLU A 56 4.62 -13.04 -6.07
N VAL A 57 4.14 -12.96 -4.85
CA VAL A 57 4.12 -11.72 -4.09
C VAL A 57 4.73 -11.96 -2.71
N ASP A 58 5.85 -11.29 -2.45
CA ASP A 58 6.46 -11.23 -1.12
C ASP A 58 6.03 -9.93 -0.44
N ARG A 59 5.17 -10.06 0.56
CA ARG A 59 4.70 -8.95 1.39
C ARG A 59 4.65 -9.34 2.86
N VAL A 60 4.91 -8.38 3.72
CA VAL A 60 4.76 -8.54 5.18
C VAL A 60 3.77 -7.51 5.70
N ILE A 61 2.77 -7.99 6.41
CA ILE A 61 1.81 -7.14 7.12
C ILE A 61 2.25 -7.14 8.59
N HIS A 62 2.64 -5.99 9.10
CA HIS A 62 3.16 -5.85 10.45
C HIS A 62 2.07 -5.53 11.47
N ARG A 63 0.99 -4.88 11.04
CA ARG A 63 -0.12 -4.44 11.89
C ARG A 63 -1.44 -4.52 11.15
N ASP A 64 -2.52 -4.63 11.91
CA ASP A 64 -3.87 -4.56 11.38
C ASP A 64 -4.14 -3.18 10.77
N PHE A 65 -4.75 -3.15 9.60
CA PHE A 65 -5.23 -1.93 8.98
C PHE A 65 -6.37 -2.21 7.99
N ILE A 66 -7.16 -1.19 7.76
CA ILE A 66 -8.12 -1.15 6.66
C ILE A 66 -7.49 -0.36 5.53
N GLY A 67 -7.47 -0.93 4.34
CA GLY A 67 -6.89 -0.28 3.17
C GLY A 67 -7.74 -0.43 1.92
N ASP A 68 -7.71 0.62 1.11
CA ASP A 68 -8.14 0.54 -0.28
C ASP A 68 -6.93 0.13 -1.13
N TRP A 69 -7.18 -0.65 -2.16
CA TRP A 69 -6.14 -1.03 -3.09
C TRP A 69 -6.60 -0.84 -4.54
N SER A 70 -5.64 -0.59 -5.41
CA SER A 70 -5.84 -0.58 -6.85
C SER A 70 -4.66 -1.25 -7.54
N ALA A 71 -4.96 -2.23 -8.40
CA ALA A 71 -4.00 -2.90 -9.26
C ALA A 71 -4.24 -2.46 -10.70
N ILE A 72 -3.26 -1.80 -11.30
CA ILE A 72 -3.33 -1.22 -12.63
C ILE A 72 -2.43 -2.03 -13.54
N VAL A 73 -3.00 -2.75 -14.49
CA VAL A 73 -2.27 -3.47 -15.53
C VAL A 73 -2.07 -2.54 -16.71
N ARG A 74 -0.82 -2.41 -17.15
CA ARG A 74 -0.44 -1.57 -18.29
C ARG A 74 0.22 -2.40 -19.35
N ARG A 75 -0.14 -2.11 -20.60
CA ARG A 75 0.44 -2.71 -21.81
C ARG A 75 1.41 -1.73 -22.45
N TRP A 76 2.54 -2.25 -22.93
CA TRP A 76 3.44 -1.52 -23.80
C TRP A 76 2.91 -1.58 -25.22
N GLN A 77 2.55 -0.43 -25.78
CA GLN A 77 2.06 -0.31 -27.14
C GLN A 77 2.68 0.94 -27.78
N ASP A 78 3.34 0.75 -28.92
CA ASP A 78 3.92 1.84 -29.75
C ASP A 78 4.82 2.82 -28.97
N GLY A 79 5.59 2.31 -28.01
CA GLY A 79 6.49 3.11 -27.18
C GLY A 79 5.82 3.83 -26.00
N ALA A 80 4.53 3.63 -25.79
CA ALA A 80 3.75 4.17 -24.68
C ALA A 80 3.21 3.08 -23.76
N CYS A 81 2.86 3.45 -22.53
CA CYS A 81 2.18 2.58 -21.59
C CYS A 81 0.69 2.91 -21.55
N VAL A 82 -0.12 2.00 -21.99
CA VAL A 82 -1.59 2.13 -22.00
C VAL A 82 -2.18 1.32 -20.86
N VAL A 83 -3.18 1.85 -20.17
CA VAL A 83 -3.92 1.11 -19.15
C VAL A 83 -4.81 0.09 -19.84
N GLU A 84 -4.60 -1.18 -19.54
CA GLU A 84 -5.38 -2.30 -20.06
C GLU A 84 -6.60 -2.56 -19.17
N CYS A 85 -6.36 -2.70 -17.88
CA CYS A 85 -7.44 -2.94 -16.93
C CYS A 85 -7.03 -2.47 -15.52
N VAL A 86 -8.04 -2.24 -14.65
CA VAL A 86 -7.85 -1.76 -13.28
C VAL A 86 -8.73 -2.55 -12.33
N GLY A 87 -8.11 -3.29 -11.43
CA GLY A 87 -8.76 -3.86 -10.25
C GLY A 87 -8.75 -2.87 -9.09
N ARG A 88 -9.82 -2.85 -8.30
CA ARG A 88 -9.92 -2.01 -7.10
C ARG A 88 -10.73 -2.71 -6.03
N GLY A 89 -10.38 -2.45 -4.80
CA GLY A 89 -11.14 -3.01 -3.69
C GLY A 89 -10.77 -2.37 -2.36
N LYS A 90 -11.45 -2.84 -1.33
CA LYS A 90 -11.20 -2.49 0.06
C LYS A 90 -11.07 -3.78 0.85
N SER A 91 -10.07 -3.87 1.70
CA SER A 91 -9.80 -5.06 2.49
C SER A 91 -9.32 -4.71 3.89
N ASN A 92 -9.57 -5.65 4.80
CA ASN A 92 -8.97 -5.67 6.13
C ASN A 92 -7.71 -6.52 6.05
N TYR A 93 -6.61 -5.96 6.48
CA TYR A 93 -5.31 -6.60 6.47
C TYR A 93 -4.86 -6.88 7.89
N SER A 94 -4.38 -8.09 8.15
CA SER A 94 -3.86 -8.51 9.45
C SER A 94 -2.52 -9.24 9.31
N PRO A 95 -1.64 -9.17 10.30
CA PRO A 95 -0.46 -10.02 10.35
C PRO A 95 -0.85 -11.50 10.18
N GLY A 96 -0.12 -12.20 9.30
CA GLY A 96 -0.42 -13.59 8.97
C GLY A 96 -1.55 -13.81 7.96
N SER A 97 -2.15 -12.75 7.40
CA SER A 97 -3.08 -12.89 6.27
C SER A 97 -2.35 -13.49 5.07
N ALA A 98 -2.64 -14.77 4.78
CA ALA A 98 -2.04 -15.48 3.67
C ALA A 98 -2.62 -14.99 2.33
N LEU A 99 -1.78 -15.07 1.30
CA LEU A 99 -2.23 -14.99 -0.09
C LEU A 99 -2.71 -16.37 -0.55
N PRO A 100 -3.60 -16.44 -1.55
CA PRO A 100 -3.90 -17.71 -2.19
C PRO A 100 -2.62 -18.31 -2.81
N ASP A 101 -2.58 -19.61 -2.95
CA ASP A 101 -1.50 -20.32 -3.62
C ASP A 101 -2.12 -21.24 -4.68
N PRO A 102 -1.91 -20.94 -5.96
CA PRO A 102 -1.16 -19.83 -6.54
C PRO A 102 -1.90 -18.48 -6.47
N VAL A 103 -1.14 -17.37 -6.45
CA VAL A 103 -1.68 -16.04 -6.71
C VAL A 103 -1.87 -15.89 -8.22
N THR A 104 -3.03 -15.43 -8.64
CA THR A 104 -3.33 -15.20 -10.06
C THR A 104 -3.65 -13.73 -10.33
N LEU A 105 -3.38 -13.26 -11.55
CA LEU A 105 -3.72 -11.90 -11.96
C LEU A 105 -5.22 -11.62 -11.81
N ARG A 106 -6.04 -12.60 -12.13
CA ARG A 106 -7.49 -12.50 -11.98
C ARG A 106 -7.88 -12.24 -10.52
N TRP A 107 -7.30 -12.98 -9.58
CA TRP A 107 -7.55 -12.75 -8.16
C TRP A 107 -6.99 -11.39 -7.71
N TRP A 108 -5.77 -11.05 -8.14
CA TRP A 108 -5.11 -9.80 -7.79
C TRP A 108 -5.86 -8.55 -8.23
N THR A 109 -6.65 -8.64 -9.29
CA THR A 109 -7.42 -7.54 -9.88
C THR A 109 -8.92 -7.65 -9.60
N ASP A 110 -9.34 -8.53 -8.67
CA ASP A 110 -10.74 -8.80 -8.36
C ASP A 110 -11.58 -9.11 -9.62
N GLY A 111 -11.00 -9.88 -10.52
CA GLY A 111 -11.64 -10.30 -11.76
C GLY A 111 -11.73 -9.22 -12.86
N ALA A 112 -11.16 -8.04 -12.66
CA ALA A 112 -11.16 -6.97 -13.67
C ALA A 112 -10.32 -7.34 -14.90
N CYS A 113 -9.24 -8.09 -14.70
CA CYS A 113 -8.32 -8.54 -15.75
C CYS A 113 -8.45 -10.07 -15.91
N ARG A 114 -9.41 -10.52 -16.68
CA ARG A 114 -9.66 -11.97 -16.85
C ARG A 114 -8.78 -12.60 -17.92
N THR A 115 -8.60 -11.91 -19.03
CA THR A 115 -7.80 -12.36 -20.17
C THR A 115 -7.01 -11.18 -20.68
N LEU A 116 -5.75 -11.41 -20.97
CA LEU A 116 -4.90 -10.44 -21.65
C LEU A 116 -4.64 -10.90 -23.09
N GLU A 117 -4.62 -9.95 -24.01
CA GLU A 117 -4.18 -10.19 -25.38
C GLU A 117 -2.66 -10.41 -25.43
N PRO A 118 -2.11 -11.00 -26.51
CA PRO A 118 -0.68 -11.06 -26.68
C PRO A 118 -0.01 -9.68 -26.59
N GLY A 119 1.07 -9.60 -25.81
CA GLY A 119 1.76 -8.34 -25.59
C GLY A 119 2.65 -8.32 -24.35
N ARG A 120 3.28 -7.18 -24.11
CA ARG A 120 4.13 -6.94 -22.93
C ARG A 120 3.41 -6.08 -21.93
N TYR A 121 3.47 -6.50 -20.67
CA TYR A 121 2.70 -5.90 -19.59
C TYR A 121 3.55 -5.66 -18.33
N PHE A 122 3.07 -4.80 -17.47
CA PHE A 122 3.50 -4.72 -16.07
C PHE A 122 2.32 -4.27 -15.19
N ILE A 123 2.43 -4.52 -13.90
CA ILE A 123 1.38 -4.20 -12.92
C ILE A 123 1.93 -3.18 -11.94
N SER A 124 1.16 -2.13 -11.68
CA SER A 124 1.40 -1.23 -10.55
C SER A 124 0.28 -1.40 -9.55
N THR A 125 0.61 -1.71 -8.31
CA THR A 125 -0.37 -1.81 -7.24
C THR A 125 -0.14 -0.72 -6.21
N ILE A 126 -1.22 -0.06 -5.81
CA ILE A 126 -1.23 1.02 -4.85
C ILE A 126 -2.15 0.60 -3.70
N TRP A 127 -1.65 0.67 -2.48
CA TRP A 127 -2.44 0.51 -1.26
C TRP A 127 -2.53 1.85 -0.54
N THR A 128 -3.74 2.25 -0.20
CA THR A 128 -3.99 3.40 0.67
C THR A 128 -4.43 2.87 2.02
N ILE A 129 -3.52 2.90 2.99
CA ILE A 129 -3.77 2.54 4.38
C ILE A 129 -4.58 3.67 4.98
N ARG A 130 -5.82 3.37 5.39
CA ARG A 130 -6.71 4.38 5.97
C ARG A 130 -6.23 4.79 7.34
N GLY A 131 -5.97 6.07 7.47
CA GLY A 131 -5.69 6.71 8.74
C GLY A 131 -6.98 6.90 9.58
N ASN A 132 -6.84 7.61 10.66
CA ASN A 132 -7.93 8.05 11.52
C ASN A 132 -7.78 9.56 11.80
N VAL A 133 -8.56 10.08 12.72
CA VAL A 133 -8.53 11.52 13.06
C VAL A 133 -7.13 12.04 13.40
N THR A 134 -6.24 11.18 13.89
CA THR A 134 -4.87 11.54 14.32
C THR A 134 -3.78 11.04 13.38
N LEU A 135 -4.10 10.13 12.45
CA LEU A 135 -3.17 9.49 11.53
C LEU A 135 -3.59 9.80 10.10
N PRO A 136 -2.73 10.44 9.30
CA PRO A 136 -3.02 10.63 7.88
C PRO A 136 -3.02 9.30 7.14
N ASP A 137 -3.74 9.24 6.02
CA ASP A 137 -3.66 8.11 5.10
C ASP A 137 -2.21 7.91 4.64
N LYS A 138 -1.80 6.65 4.54
CA LYS A 138 -0.46 6.27 4.07
C LYS A 138 -0.59 5.50 2.77
N VAL A 139 0.35 5.72 1.87
CA VAL A 139 0.35 5.08 0.55
C VAL A 139 1.57 4.18 0.42
N VAL A 140 1.33 2.93 0.02
CA VAL A 140 2.36 1.97 -0.42
C VAL A 140 2.16 1.73 -1.89
N GLN A 141 3.22 1.78 -2.66
CA GLN A 141 3.20 1.51 -4.08
C GLN A 141 4.23 0.45 -4.42
N SER A 142 3.85 -0.50 -5.27
CA SER A 142 4.74 -1.52 -5.81
C SER A 142 4.50 -1.68 -7.30
N ALA A 143 5.55 -2.09 -8.01
CA ALA A 143 5.45 -2.47 -9.42
C ALA A 143 6.02 -3.87 -9.61
N SER A 144 5.46 -4.61 -10.56
CA SER A 144 5.98 -5.91 -10.98
C SER A 144 7.16 -5.76 -11.96
N ASN A 145 7.82 -6.87 -12.26
CA ASN A 145 8.59 -7.00 -13.49
C ASN A 145 7.68 -6.81 -14.73
N VAL A 146 8.31 -6.58 -15.87
CA VAL A 146 7.64 -6.72 -17.18
C VAL A 146 7.48 -8.22 -17.47
N PHE A 147 6.32 -8.63 -17.94
CA PHE A 147 5.99 -9.99 -18.36
C PHE A 147 5.34 -9.99 -19.74
N THR A 148 5.34 -11.12 -20.40
CA THR A 148 4.84 -11.30 -21.75
C THR A 148 3.66 -12.29 -21.77
N VAL A 149 2.65 -11.96 -22.55
CA VAL A 149 1.58 -12.89 -22.94
C VAL A 149 1.75 -13.19 -24.42
N GLU A 150 1.91 -14.48 -24.78
CA GLU A 150 2.20 -14.96 -26.15
C GLU A 150 1.06 -15.81 -26.72
#